data_ec6e3c07213bb386c90c781f75e8a240
#
_entry.id   ec6e3c07213bb386c90c781f75e8a240
#
_cell.length_a   1.000
_cell.length_b   1.000
_cell.length_c   1.000
_cell.angle_alpha   90.00
_cell.angle_beta   90.00
_cell.angle_gamma   90.00
#
_symmetry.space_group_name_H-M   'P 1'
#
loop_
_entity.id
_entity.type
_entity.pdbx_description
1 polymer ?
#
loop_
_entity_poly.entity_id
_entity_poly.type
_entity_poly.pdbx_seq_one_letter_code
_entity_poly.pdbx_strand_id
1 'polypeptide(L)'
;MDFVYGLFIAPFADFAFMQRALFGSLMLSLGACPVGVFLMLRRMSLSGDAMAHAILPGAAAGFLLYGLEILPMTVGGLIAGIIVALGAGAVSRFTIQREDASMAAFYLISLAVGVLMVSIRGSSVDLMHVLFGTVLALNNEALILIGGIVAVTLACLAIFWRALVAECLDPLFLRSVSRMGSPVHFIFLGLVVLNLVGGFQALGTLLSVGLMMLPAAAARFWTVRVEPMCALAVLIGFASCIAGLLLSYHASLPSGPAIILSSGVVYFCSILFGTRGVLRARIVHHRHRTA
;
A
#
# COMPACT_ATOMS: atom_id res chain seq x y z
N MET A 1 36.54 8.57 -2.11
CA MET A 1 35.64 7.59 -1.46
C MET A 1 34.80 8.27 -0.38
N ASP A 2 35.31 9.25 0.33
CA ASP A 2 34.64 9.93 1.44
C ASP A 2 33.35 10.68 1.06
N PHE A 3 33.27 11.24 -0.15
CA PHE A 3 32.05 11.93 -0.63
C PHE A 3 30.88 10.98 -0.84
N VAL A 4 31.11 9.81 -1.46
CA VAL A 4 30.07 8.80 -1.69
C VAL A 4 29.64 8.18 -0.38
N TYR A 5 30.58 7.92 0.53
CA TYR A 5 30.29 7.42 1.87
C TYR A 5 29.41 8.41 2.63
N GLY A 6 29.79 9.70 2.69
CA GLY A 6 29.03 10.74 3.38
C GLY A 6 27.64 10.96 2.80
N LEU A 7 27.46 10.80 1.48
CA LEU A 7 26.17 11.04 0.81
C LEU A 7 25.21 9.86 0.97
N PHE A 8 25.66 8.61 0.89
CA PHE A 8 24.79 7.43 0.78
C PHE A 8 24.81 6.53 2.01
N ILE A 9 25.94 6.42 2.71
CA ILE A 9 26.13 5.42 3.78
C ILE A 9 26.06 6.06 5.16
N ALA A 10 26.70 7.21 5.35
CA ALA A 10 26.75 7.88 6.65
C ALA A 10 25.36 8.13 7.27
N PRO A 11 24.31 8.58 6.55
CA PRO A 11 23.00 8.78 7.13
C PRO A 11 22.40 7.50 7.76
N PHE A 12 22.69 6.34 7.17
CA PHE A 12 22.20 5.05 7.67
C PHE A 12 23.15 4.41 8.70
N ALA A 13 24.45 4.72 8.66
CA ALA A 13 25.42 4.19 9.62
C ALA A 13 25.38 4.93 10.97
N ASP A 14 25.24 6.25 10.93
CA ASP A 14 25.40 7.11 12.10
C ASP A 14 24.09 7.30 12.88
N PHE A 15 22.92 7.09 12.25
CA PHE A 15 21.63 7.36 12.86
C PHE A 15 20.73 6.12 12.97
N ALA A 16 20.47 5.68 14.21
CA ALA A 16 19.60 4.52 14.48
C ALA A 16 18.15 4.70 13.98
N PHE A 17 17.62 5.92 13.93
CA PHE A 17 16.29 6.18 13.38
C PHE A 17 16.23 5.95 11.87
N MET A 18 17.30 6.28 11.13
CA MET A 18 17.39 6.02 9.69
C MET A 18 17.48 4.52 9.39
N GLN A 19 18.18 3.76 10.23
CA GLN A 19 18.22 2.29 10.11
C GLN A 19 16.82 1.69 10.30
N ARG A 20 16.09 2.12 11.34
CA ARG A 20 14.71 1.65 11.58
C ARG A 20 13.78 2.04 10.43
N ALA A 21 13.89 3.26 9.92
CA ALA A 21 13.13 3.72 8.76
C ALA A 21 13.42 2.86 7.52
N LEU A 22 14.69 2.51 7.29
CA LEU A 22 15.11 1.65 6.18
C LEU A 22 14.54 0.23 6.32
N PHE A 23 14.67 -0.39 7.49
CA PHE A 23 14.11 -1.72 7.75
C PHE A 23 12.59 -1.74 7.66
N GLY A 24 11.91 -0.75 8.25
CA GLY A 24 10.45 -0.63 8.18
C GLY A 24 9.95 -0.47 6.75
N SER A 25 10.61 0.36 5.94
CA SER A 25 10.25 0.56 4.54
C SER A 25 10.54 -0.65 3.67
N LEU A 26 11.62 -1.40 3.93
CA LEU A 26 11.88 -2.68 3.26
C LEU A 26 10.79 -3.70 3.58
N MET A 27 10.47 -3.88 4.86
CA MET A 27 9.40 -4.79 5.28
C MET A 27 8.07 -4.40 4.64
N LEU A 28 7.70 -3.12 4.69
CA LEU A 28 6.45 -2.66 4.08
C LEU A 28 6.44 -2.89 2.56
N SER A 29 7.57 -2.65 1.87
CA SER A 29 7.68 -2.92 0.44
C SER A 29 7.47 -4.40 0.11
N LEU A 30 8.02 -5.31 0.93
CA LEU A 30 7.84 -6.75 0.76
C LEU A 30 6.39 -7.21 0.91
N GLY A 31 5.63 -6.61 1.81
CA GLY A 31 4.22 -6.94 2.02
C GLY A 31 3.27 -6.20 1.08
N ALA A 32 3.37 -4.86 1.05
CA ALA A 32 2.40 -4.01 0.38
C ALA A 32 2.54 -4.02 -1.16
N CYS A 33 3.77 -4.02 -1.72
CA CYS A 33 3.92 -3.94 -3.17
C CYS A 33 3.33 -5.13 -3.93
N PRO A 34 3.50 -6.41 -3.52
CA PRO A 34 2.83 -7.53 -4.16
C PRO A 34 1.30 -7.43 -4.07
N VAL A 35 0.75 -7.01 -2.92
CA VAL A 35 -0.69 -6.79 -2.75
C VAL A 35 -1.18 -5.70 -3.71
N GLY A 36 -0.41 -4.62 -3.87
CA GLY A 36 -0.68 -3.55 -4.84
C GLY A 36 -0.70 -4.04 -6.29
N VAL A 37 0.19 -4.98 -6.66
CA VAL A 37 0.17 -5.61 -8.00
C VAL A 37 -1.17 -6.31 -8.24
N PHE A 38 -1.62 -7.13 -7.30
CA PHE A 38 -2.93 -7.80 -7.41
C PHE A 38 -4.09 -6.80 -7.45
N LEU A 39 -4.05 -5.74 -6.64
CA LEU A 39 -5.06 -4.69 -6.63
C LEU A 39 -5.17 -4.01 -8.00
N MET A 40 -4.04 -3.68 -8.60
CA MET A 40 -3.97 -3.06 -9.92
C MET A 40 -4.45 -4.02 -11.03
N LEU A 41 -4.06 -5.30 -10.98
CA LEU A 41 -4.51 -6.31 -11.95
C LEU A 41 -6.03 -6.51 -11.90
N ARG A 42 -6.64 -6.39 -10.74
CA ARG A 42 -8.09 -6.44 -10.54
C ARG A 42 -8.82 -5.14 -10.90
N ARG A 43 -8.10 -4.11 -11.35
CA ARG A 43 -8.62 -2.77 -11.66
C ARG A 43 -9.26 -2.06 -10.45
N MET A 44 -8.80 -2.38 -9.25
CA MET A 44 -9.28 -1.85 -7.97
C MET A 44 -8.31 -0.83 -7.35
N SER A 45 -7.56 -0.11 -8.17
CA SER A 45 -6.52 0.82 -7.68
C SER A 45 -7.08 1.94 -6.79
N LEU A 46 -8.27 2.43 -7.04
CA LEU A 46 -8.93 3.44 -6.20
C LEU A 46 -9.45 2.86 -4.88
N SER A 47 -9.73 1.56 -4.84
CA SER A 47 -10.20 0.90 -3.62
C SER A 47 -9.13 0.85 -2.53
N GLY A 48 -7.83 0.88 -2.89
CA GLY A 48 -6.75 0.97 -1.92
C GLY A 48 -6.79 2.27 -1.11
N ASP A 49 -7.00 3.40 -1.79
CA ASP A 49 -7.14 4.70 -1.13
C ASP A 49 -8.43 4.77 -0.29
N ALA A 50 -9.54 4.30 -0.83
CA ALA A 50 -10.80 4.19 -0.10
C ALA A 50 -10.67 3.37 1.20
N MET A 51 -10.00 2.22 1.14
CA MET A 51 -9.77 1.37 2.31
C MET A 51 -8.86 2.04 3.35
N ALA A 52 -7.86 2.83 2.95
CA ALA A 52 -7.01 3.56 3.88
C ALA A 52 -7.80 4.57 4.72
N HIS A 53 -8.79 5.23 4.13
CA HIS A 53 -9.70 6.11 4.86
C HIS A 53 -10.74 5.36 5.68
N ALA A 54 -11.15 4.17 5.25
CA ALA A 54 -12.09 3.32 5.97
C ALA A 54 -11.58 2.83 7.34
N ILE A 55 -10.26 2.81 7.54
CA ILE A 55 -9.60 2.41 8.79
C ILE A 55 -9.74 3.47 9.88
N LEU A 56 -9.88 4.75 9.51
CA LEU A 56 -9.83 5.90 10.43
C LEU A 56 -10.79 5.82 11.62
N PRO A 57 -12.09 5.50 11.48
CA PRO A 57 -13.00 5.46 12.65
C PRO A 57 -12.60 4.39 13.65
N GLY A 58 -12.10 3.25 13.20
CA GLY A 58 -11.61 2.20 14.09
C GLY A 58 -10.36 2.61 14.85
N ALA A 59 -9.40 3.24 14.17
CA ALA A 59 -8.22 3.79 14.81
C ALA A 59 -8.60 4.92 15.80
N ALA A 60 -9.55 5.79 15.44
CA ALA A 60 -10.09 6.81 16.31
C ALA A 60 -10.79 6.23 17.55
N ALA A 61 -11.56 5.15 17.39
CA ALA A 61 -12.19 4.45 18.53
C ALA A 61 -11.12 3.86 19.47
N GLY A 62 -10.09 3.21 18.93
CA GLY A 62 -8.96 2.71 19.70
C GLY A 62 -8.26 3.83 20.50
N PHE A 63 -7.99 4.96 19.85
CA PHE A 63 -7.43 6.14 20.47
C PHE A 63 -8.31 6.71 21.58
N LEU A 64 -9.62 6.81 21.37
CA LEU A 64 -10.57 7.38 22.34
C LEU A 64 -10.74 6.51 23.60
N LEU A 65 -10.54 5.19 23.47
CA LEU A 65 -10.70 4.24 24.58
C LEU A 65 -9.40 4.03 25.37
N TYR A 66 -8.25 3.99 24.69
CA TYR A 66 -6.98 3.56 25.27
C TYR A 66 -5.84 4.58 25.11
N GLY A 67 -6.10 5.75 24.48
CA GLY A 67 -5.08 6.75 24.21
C GLY A 67 -4.19 6.39 23.00
N LEU A 68 -2.95 6.91 22.98
CA LEU A 68 -1.99 6.75 21.89
C LEU A 68 -1.27 5.38 21.92
N GLU A 69 -1.97 4.32 22.27
CA GLU A 69 -1.41 2.97 22.21
C GLU A 69 -1.54 2.37 20.79
N ILE A 70 -0.42 1.84 20.28
CA ILE A 70 -0.34 1.31 18.90
C ILE A 70 -1.30 0.13 18.71
N LEU A 71 -1.35 -0.79 19.67
CA LEU A 71 -2.08 -2.05 19.53
C LEU A 71 -3.61 -1.86 19.48
N PRO A 72 -4.26 -1.09 20.38
CA PRO A 72 -5.69 -0.81 20.28
C PRO A 72 -6.09 -0.05 19.02
N MET A 73 -5.28 0.93 18.60
CA MET A 73 -5.52 1.68 17.36
C MET A 73 -5.41 0.78 16.12
N THR A 74 -4.43 -0.14 16.11
CA THR A 74 -4.23 -1.12 15.03
C THR A 74 -5.41 -2.09 14.94
N VAL A 75 -5.80 -2.67 16.07
CA VAL A 75 -6.94 -3.62 16.14
C VAL A 75 -8.24 -2.92 15.73
N GLY A 76 -8.49 -1.73 16.27
CA GLY A 76 -9.66 -0.93 15.89
C GLY A 76 -9.70 -0.63 14.39
N GLY A 77 -8.59 -0.14 13.83
CA GLY A 77 -8.46 0.11 12.39
C GLY A 77 -8.66 -1.15 11.54
N LEU A 78 -8.10 -2.28 11.96
CA LEU A 78 -8.27 -3.56 11.28
C LEU A 78 -9.75 -4.00 11.27
N ILE A 79 -10.43 -3.93 12.41
CA ILE A 79 -11.85 -4.28 12.52
C ILE A 79 -12.69 -3.38 11.59
N ALA A 80 -12.51 -2.05 11.65
CA ALA A 80 -13.27 -1.12 10.81
C ALA A 80 -12.98 -1.35 9.32
N GLY A 81 -11.72 -1.50 8.93
CA GLY A 81 -11.32 -1.77 7.56
C GLY A 81 -11.90 -3.09 7.03
N ILE A 82 -11.88 -4.16 7.84
CA ILE A 82 -12.49 -5.45 7.47
C ILE A 82 -14.01 -5.32 7.32
N ILE A 83 -14.70 -4.64 8.23
CA ILE A 83 -16.15 -4.42 8.14
C ILE A 83 -16.49 -3.70 6.83
N VAL A 84 -15.76 -2.63 6.49
CA VAL A 84 -15.96 -1.89 5.25
C VAL A 84 -15.64 -2.74 4.02
N ALA A 85 -14.52 -3.43 4.02
CA ALA A 85 -14.09 -4.27 2.91
C ALA A 85 -15.08 -5.44 2.64
N LEU A 86 -15.49 -6.13 3.71
CA LEU A 86 -16.46 -7.22 3.61
C LEU A 86 -17.86 -6.70 3.25
N GLY A 87 -18.29 -5.57 3.83
CA GLY A 87 -19.58 -4.94 3.52
C GLY A 87 -19.65 -4.52 2.05
N ALA A 88 -18.68 -3.77 1.57
CA ALA A 88 -18.62 -3.35 0.17
C ALA A 88 -18.50 -4.53 -0.80
N GLY A 89 -17.65 -5.51 -0.47
CA GLY A 89 -17.51 -6.75 -1.24
C GLY A 89 -18.78 -7.59 -1.26
N ALA A 90 -19.54 -7.63 -0.18
CA ALA A 90 -20.82 -8.32 -0.13
C ALA A 90 -21.87 -7.60 -0.99
N VAL A 91 -21.97 -6.27 -0.88
CA VAL A 91 -22.92 -5.48 -1.70
C VAL A 91 -22.65 -5.68 -3.20
N SER A 92 -21.40 -5.61 -3.63
CA SER A 92 -21.04 -5.82 -5.04
C SER A 92 -21.33 -7.24 -5.56
N ARG A 93 -21.39 -8.24 -4.67
CA ARG A 93 -21.68 -9.64 -5.03
C ARG A 93 -23.17 -9.98 -5.04
N PHE A 94 -23.93 -9.35 -4.15
CA PHE A 94 -25.36 -9.65 -3.98
C PHE A 94 -26.28 -8.62 -4.66
N THR A 95 -25.72 -7.52 -5.21
CA THR A 95 -26.49 -6.48 -5.89
C THR A 95 -25.91 -6.19 -7.27
N ILE A 96 -26.59 -5.33 -8.03
CA ILE A 96 -26.16 -4.85 -9.33
C ILE A 96 -25.02 -3.82 -9.25
N GLN A 97 -24.61 -3.43 -8.05
CA GLN A 97 -23.66 -2.34 -7.85
C GLN A 97 -22.21 -2.80 -8.12
N ARG A 98 -21.44 -1.94 -8.79
CA ARG A 98 -20.02 -2.21 -9.05
C ARG A 98 -19.22 -2.09 -7.76
N GLU A 99 -18.16 -2.87 -7.65
CA GLU A 99 -17.30 -2.94 -6.46
C GLU A 99 -16.72 -1.58 -6.09
N ASP A 100 -16.26 -0.80 -7.07
CA ASP A 100 -15.73 0.55 -6.83
C ASP A 100 -16.77 1.50 -6.23
N ALA A 101 -18.02 1.43 -6.68
CA ALA A 101 -19.11 2.28 -6.18
C ALA A 101 -19.52 1.89 -4.76
N SER A 102 -19.57 0.58 -4.48
CA SER A 102 -19.83 0.07 -3.13
C SER A 102 -18.73 0.48 -2.16
N MET A 103 -17.45 0.32 -2.57
CA MET A 103 -16.31 0.76 -1.77
C MET A 103 -16.39 2.26 -1.48
N ALA A 104 -16.69 3.09 -2.51
CA ALA A 104 -16.82 4.53 -2.33
C ALA A 104 -17.90 4.91 -1.30
N ALA A 105 -19.06 4.26 -1.35
CA ALA A 105 -20.13 4.53 -0.39
C ALA A 105 -19.74 4.14 1.05
N PHE A 106 -19.20 2.94 1.22
CA PHE A 106 -18.82 2.44 2.55
C PHE A 106 -17.70 3.25 3.18
N TYR A 107 -16.66 3.64 2.40
CA TYR A 107 -15.58 4.42 2.98
C TYR A 107 -16.02 5.84 3.34
N LEU A 108 -16.90 6.47 2.54
CA LEU A 108 -17.43 7.80 2.87
C LEU A 108 -18.23 7.77 4.17
N ILE A 109 -19.08 6.75 4.36
CA ILE A 109 -19.81 6.55 5.62
C ILE A 109 -18.82 6.35 6.77
N SER A 110 -17.84 5.48 6.59
CA SER A 110 -16.81 5.20 7.59
C SER A 110 -16.03 6.46 7.96
N LEU A 111 -15.57 7.22 6.96
CA LEU A 111 -14.86 8.48 7.16
C LEU A 111 -15.71 9.50 7.94
N ALA A 112 -17.00 9.64 7.57
CA ALA A 112 -17.92 10.55 8.26
C ALA A 112 -18.09 10.16 9.73
N VAL A 113 -18.22 8.87 10.03
CA VAL A 113 -18.26 8.36 11.42
C VAL A 113 -16.96 8.68 12.16
N GLY A 114 -15.80 8.45 11.55
CA GLY A 114 -14.50 8.75 12.16
C GLY A 114 -14.33 10.22 12.49
N VAL A 115 -14.65 11.10 11.54
CA VAL A 115 -14.61 12.55 11.76
C VAL A 115 -15.56 12.98 12.87
N LEU A 116 -16.79 12.45 12.88
CA LEU A 116 -17.77 12.75 13.92
C LEU A 116 -17.29 12.32 15.32
N MET A 117 -16.70 11.12 15.43
CA MET A 117 -16.18 10.61 16.71
C MET A 117 -15.06 11.50 17.27
N VAL A 118 -14.13 11.94 16.44
CA VAL A 118 -13.04 12.84 16.83
C VAL A 118 -13.59 14.22 17.20
N SER A 119 -14.55 14.73 16.43
CA SER A 119 -15.15 16.07 16.62
C SER A 119 -15.93 16.19 17.95
N ILE A 120 -16.70 15.15 18.33
CA ILE A 120 -17.53 15.19 19.55
C ILE A 120 -16.67 15.30 20.82
N ARG A 121 -15.49 14.69 20.85
CA ARG A 121 -14.62 14.74 22.04
C ARG A 121 -13.65 15.92 22.09
N GLY A 122 -13.67 16.80 21.10
CA GLY A 122 -12.81 18.01 21.09
C GLY A 122 -11.34 17.70 21.16
N SER A 123 -10.91 16.56 20.62
CA SER A 123 -9.52 16.16 20.60
C SER A 123 -8.72 17.09 19.68
N SER A 124 -7.73 17.78 20.25
CA SER A 124 -6.76 18.59 19.53
C SER A 124 -5.68 17.73 18.82
N VAL A 125 -5.98 16.46 18.54
CA VAL A 125 -5.07 15.62 17.78
C VAL A 125 -4.97 16.20 16.38
N ASP A 126 -3.78 16.62 16.04
CA ASP A 126 -3.49 17.15 14.72
C ASP A 126 -3.66 16.02 13.69
N LEU A 127 -4.84 16.01 13.04
CA LEU A 127 -5.19 15.04 11.99
C LEU A 127 -4.12 15.01 10.89
N MET A 128 -3.42 16.13 10.65
CA MET A 128 -2.31 16.20 9.71
C MET A 128 -1.16 15.29 10.15
N HIS A 129 -0.85 15.24 11.45
CA HIS A 129 0.21 14.37 11.97
C HIS A 129 -0.13 12.88 11.83
N VAL A 130 -1.40 12.53 12.01
CA VAL A 130 -1.90 11.16 11.84
C VAL A 130 -1.93 10.76 10.37
N LEU A 131 -2.32 11.68 9.45
CA LEU A 131 -2.40 11.41 8.01
C LEU A 131 -1.02 11.27 7.34
N PHE A 132 -0.09 12.15 7.69
CA PHE A 132 1.23 12.15 7.05
C PHE A 132 2.23 11.23 7.73
N GLY A 133 1.99 10.84 9.00
CA GLY A 133 2.88 10.00 9.77
C GLY A 133 4.33 10.52 9.82
N THR A 134 5.16 9.86 10.58
CA THR A 134 6.60 10.15 10.61
C THR A 134 7.38 8.84 10.49
N VAL A 135 7.84 8.53 9.29
CA VAL A 135 8.70 7.34 9.02
C VAL A 135 9.91 7.31 9.95
N LEU A 136 10.42 8.48 10.32
CA LEU A 136 11.59 8.63 11.19
C LEU A 136 11.29 8.39 12.69
N ALA A 137 10.01 8.34 13.09
CA ALA A 137 9.59 8.08 14.46
C ALA A 137 9.28 6.59 14.76
N LEU A 138 9.66 5.69 13.84
CA LEU A 138 9.46 4.25 14.03
C LEU A 138 10.15 3.74 15.30
N ASN A 139 9.36 3.14 16.17
CA ASN A 139 9.84 2.42 17.34
C ASN A 139 9.94 0.92 17.06
N ASN A 140 10.55 0.18 18.00
CA ASN A 140 10.72 -1.27 17.84
C ASN A 140 9.39 -2.03 17.84
N GLU A 141 8.37 -1.54 18.54
CA GLU A 141 7.04 -2.16 18.58
C GLU A 141 6.36 -2.07 17.21
N ALA A 142 6.45 -0.91 16.55
CA ALA A 142 5.94 -0.73 15.20
C ALA A 142 6.66 -1.62 14.19
N LEU A 143 7.99 -1.81 14.31
CA LEU A 143 8.76 -2.72 13.46
C LEU A 143 8.34 -4.18 13.64
N ILE A 144 8.11 -4.62 14.86
CA ILE A 144 7.62 -5.98 15.15
C ILE A 144 6.21 -6.17 14.56
N LEU A 145 5.34 -5.18 14.73
CA LEU A 145 3.99 -5.21 14.16
C LEU A 145 4.02 -5.32 12.64
N ILE A 146 4.79 -4.46 11.96
CA ILE A 146 4.95 -4.51 10.50
C ILE A 146 5.51 -5.87 10.08
N GLY A 147 6.56 -6.35 10.76
CA GLY A 147 7.17 -7.64 10.48
C GLY A 147 6.17 -8.80 10.57
N GLY A 148 5.31 -8.80 11.60
CA GLY A 148 4.23 -9.76 11.77
C GLY A 148 3.20 -9.69 10.63
N ILE A 149 2.76 -8.48 10.28
CA ILE A 149 1.82 -8.25 9.17
C ILE A 149 2.41 -8.74 7.84
N VAL A 150 3.67 -8.42 7.57
CA VAL A 150 4.35 -8.84 6.35
C VAL A 150 4.51 -10.35 6.30
N ALA A 151 4.88 -10.99 7.41
CA ALA A 151 4.98 -12.45 7.50
C ALA A 151 3.64 -13.14 7.18
N VAL A 152 2.55 -12.65 7.77
CA VAL A 152 1.19 -13.14 7.48
C VAL A 152 0.83 -12.91 6.01
N THR A 153 1.13 -11.73 5.48
CA THR A 153 0.85 -11.38 4.07
C THR A 153 1.58 -12.31 3.12
N LEU A 154 2.88 -12.51 3.31
CA LEU A 154 3.69 -13.39 2.45
C LEU A 154 3.25 -14.85 2.57
N ALA A 155 2.93 -15.32 3.77
CA ALA A 155 2.39 -16.67 3.97
C ALA A 155 1.06 -16.87 3.24
N CYS A 156 0.12 -15.92 3.37
CA CYS A 156 -1.16 -15.97 2.66
C CYS A 156 -0.96 -15.89 1.14
N LEU A 157 -0.09 -14.99 0.65
CA LEU A 157 0.24 -14.91 -0.77
C LEU A 157 0.84 -16.23 -1.28
N ALA A 158 1.74 -16.87 -0.54
CA ALA A 158 2.34 -18.14 -0.93
C ALA A 158 1.29 -19.28 -0.99
N ILE A 159 0.41 -19.37 0.01
CA ILE A 159 -0.62 -20.42 0.08
C ILE A 159 -1.67 -20.22 -1.02
N PHE A 160 -2.15 -19.00 -1.22
CA PHE A 160 -3.26 -18.70 -2.12
C PHE A 160 -2.80 -18.17 -3.49
N TRP A 161 -1.50 -18.21 -3.80
CA TRP A 161 -0.92 -17.63 -5.02
C TRP A 161 -1.68 -18.00 -6.29
N ARG A 162 -1.85 -19.31 -6.52
CA ARG A 162 -2.53 -19.82 -7.72
C ARG A 162 -3.99 -19.34 -7.81
N ALA A 163 -4.69 -19.33 -6.68
CA ALA A 163 -6.08 -18.93 -6.63
C ALA A 163 -6.22 -17.40 -6.81
N LEU A 164 -5.31 -16.60 -6.26
CA LEU A 164 -5.26 -15.15 -6.45
C LEU A 164 -4.97 -14.79 -7.91
N VAL A 165 -4.02 -15.45 -8.56
CA VAL A 165 -3.73 -15.23 -9.99
C VAL A 165 -4.93 -15.61 -10.85
N ALA A 166 -5.57 -16.74 -10.58
CA ALA A 166 -6.76 -17.18 -11.31
C ALA A 166 -7.94 -16.19 -11.12
N GLU A 167 -8.17 -15.71 -9.89
CA GLU A 167 -9.20 -14.70 -9.60
C GLU A 167 -8.93 -13.37 -10.31
N CYS A 168 -7.65 -13.00 -10.53
CA CYS A 168 -7.30 -11.78 -11.27
C CYS A 168 -7.50 -11.91 -12.79
N LEU A 169 -7.34 -13.12 -13.34
CA LEU A 169 -7.46 -13.37 -14.77
C LEU A 169 -8.89 -13.61 -15.20
N ASP A 170 -9.60 -14.48 -14.50
CA ASP A 170 -10.99 -14.84 -14.77
C ASP A 170 -11.74 -15.22 -13.48
N PRO A 171 -12.39 -14.25 -12.81
CA PRO A 171 -13.16 -14.52 -11.61
C PRO A 171 -14.35 -15.46 -11.84
N LEU A 172 -14.93 -15.46 -13.04
CA LEU A 172 -16.09 -16.31 -13.38
C LEU A 172 -15.65 -17.76 -13.53
N PHE A 173 -14.51 -17.99 -14.20
CA PHE A 173 -13.92 -19.31 -14.32
C PHE A 173 -13.59 -19.92 -12.95
N LEU A 174 -12.96 -19.16 -12.07
CA LEU A 174 -12.62 -19.66 -10.74
C LEU A 174 -13.88 -20.05 -9.95
N ARG A 175 -14.97 -19.30 -10.07
CA ARG A 175 -16.26 -19.62 -9.42
C ARG A 175 -16.92 -20.84 -9.99
N SER A 176 -16.79 -21.10 -11.29
CA SER A 176 -17.39 -22.27 -11.93
C SER A 176 -16.68 -23.58 -11.63
N VAL A 177 -15.34 -23.54 -11.47
CA VAL A 177 -14.49 -24.71 -11.26
C VAL A 177 -14.23 -24.98 -9.77
N SER A 178 -14.26 -23.97 -8.91
CA SER A 178 -13.89 -24.09 -7.50
C SER A 178 -14.79 -23.26 -6.57
N ARG A 179 -15.13 -23.85 -5.43
CA ARG A 179 -15.78 -23.14 -4.33
C ARG A 179 -14.88 -22.07 -3.67
N MET A 180 -13.60 -22.02 -4.05
CA MET A 180 -12.60 -21.09 -3.49
C MET A 180 -12.72 -19.65 -4.01
N GLY A 181 -13.45 -19.39 -5.09
CA GLY A 181 -13.54 -18.05 -5.69
C GLY A 181 -14.05 -16.97 -4.74
N SER A 182 -15.05 -17.29 -3.90
CA SER A 182 -15.57 -16.31 -2.92
C SER A 182 -14.60 -16.10 -1.75
N PRO A 183 -14.11 -17.15 -1.06
CA PRO A 183 -13.14 -17.00 0.02
C PRO A 183 -11.88 -16.24 -0.37
N VAL A 184 -11.29 -16.55 -1.54
CA VAL A 184 -10.06 -15.92 -2.03
C VAL A 184 -10.22 -14.41 -2.20
N HIS A 185 -11.37 -13.95 -2.70
CA HIS A 185 -11.65 -12.53 -2.79
C HIS A 185 -11.64 -11.84 -1.43
N PHE A 186 -12.34 -12.40 -0.44
CA PHE A 186 -12.39 -11.82 0.89
C PHE A 186 -11.03 -11.89 1.63
N ILE A 187 -10.28 -12.97 1.43
CA ILE A 187 -8.90 -13.08 1.93
C ILE A 187 -8.05 -11.96 1.33
N PHE A 188 -8.17 -11.72 0.02
CA PHE A 188 -7.44 -10.65 -0.66
C PHE A 188 -7.79 -9.27 -0.09
N LEU A 189 -9.07 -8.95 0.07
CA LEU A 189 -9.50 -7.70 0.69
C LEU A 189 -8.96 -7.56 2.13
N GLY A 190 -8.97 -8.65 2.90
CA GLY A 190 -8.36 -8.69 4.23
C GLY A 190 -6.86 -8.41 4.22
N LEU A 191 -6.12 -8.93 3.22
CA LEU A 191 -4.68 -8.65 3.05
C LEU A 191 -4.43 -7.19 2.70
N VAL A 192 -5.27 -6.57 1.86
CA VAL A 192 -5.18 -5.13 1.56
C VAL A 192 -5.34 -4.32 2.82
N VAL A 193 -6.43 -4.57 3.59
CA VAL A 193 -6.69 -3.86 4.86
C VAL A 193 -5.55 -4.06 5.84
N LEU A 194 -5.04 -5.30 5.99
CA LEU A 194 -3.96 -5.64 6.91
C LEU A 194 -2.68 -4.84 6.61
N ASN A 195 -2.28 -4.76 5.33
CA ASN A 195 -1.11 -4.00 4.91
C ASN A 195 -1.31 -2.49 5.06
N LEU A 196 -2.53 -1.98 4.77
CA LEU A 196 -2.85 -0.57 4.96
C LEU A 196 -2.83 -0.17 6.45
N VAL A 197 -3.37 -1.01 7.33
CA VAL A 197 -3.34 -0.78 8.79
C VAL A 197 -1.91 -0.75 9.31
N GLY A 198 -1.08 -1.72 8.91
CA GLY A 198 0.33 -1.75 9.30
C GLY A 198 1.11 -0.55 8.79
N GLY A 199 0.88 -0.17 7.53
CA GLY A 199 1.51 1.00 6.94
C GLY A 199 1.02 2.32 7.55
N PHE A 200 -0.28 2.42 7.85
CA PHE A 200 -0.87 3.61 8.50
C PHE A 200 -0.23 3.90 9.85
N GLN A 201 -0.14 2.92 10.72
CA GLN A 201 0.43 3.06 12.06
C GLN A 201 1.91 3.47 12.04
N ALA A 202 2.65 2.94 11.07
CA ALA A 202 4.10 3.12 11.02
C ALA A 202 4.51 4.35 10.20
N LEU A 203 3.83 4.62 9.10
CA LEU A 203 4.33 5.50 8.06
C LEU A 203 3.31 6.56 7.60
N GLY A 204 2.07 6.47 8.09
CA GLY A 204 0.96 7.31 7.68
C GLY A 204 0.20 6.79 6.45
N THR A 205 -1.02 7.29 6.25
CA THR A 205 -1.92 6.83 5.18
C THR A 205 -1.36 7.08 3.80
N LEU A 206 -0.82 8.27 3.56
CA LEU A 206 -0.30 8.68 2.26
C LEU A 206 0.82 7.75 1.77
N LEU A 207 1.80 7.44 2.65
CA LEU A 207 2.92 6.59 2.29
C LEU A 207 2.50 5.13 2.13
N SER A 208 1.58 4.65 2.99
CA SER A 208 1.08 3.28 2.91
C SER A 208 0.42 2.98 1.56
N VAL A 209 -0.49 3.84 1.12
CA VAL A 209 -1.17 3.70 -0.19
C VAL A 209 -0.20 3.94 -1.34
N GLY A 210 0.62 5.00 -1.26
CA GLY A 210 1.56 5.35 -2.32
C GLY A 210 2.59 4.26 -2.58
N LEU A 211 3.15 3.68 -1.51
CA LEU A 211 4.13 2.59 -1.61
C LEU A 211 3.50 1.28 -2.11
N MET A 212 2.22 1.04 -1.81
CA MET A 212 1.51 -0.12 -2.34
C MET A 212 1.23 0.04 -3.84
N MET A 213 0.84 1.24 -4.31
CA MET A 213 0.30 1.44 -5.66
C MET A 213 1.35 1.86 -6.69
N LEU A 214 2.21 2.86 -6.38
CA LEU A 214 3.13 3.43 -7.36
C LEU A 214 4.18 2.43 -7.87
N PRO A 215 4.86 1.64 -7.01
CA PRO A 215 5.80 0.63 -7.48
C PRO A 215 5.13 -0.47 -8.31
N ALA A 216 3.92 -0.89 -7.94
CA ALA A 216 3.13 -1.87 -8.68
C ALA A 216 2.77 -1.35 -10.08
N ALA A 217 2.32 -0.09 -10.17
CA ALA A 217 2.01 0.56 -11.44
C ALA A 217 3.25 0.75 -12.32
N ALA A 218 4.40 1.10 -11.72
CA ALA A 218 5.67 1.20 -12.43
C ALA A 218 6.13 -0.15 -12.99
N ALA A 219 6.07 -1.21 -12.19
CA ALA A 219 6.48 -2.56 -12.57
C ALA A 219 5.70 -3.11 -13.78
N ARG A 220 4.44 -2.73 -13.93
CA ARG A 220 3.58 -3.15 -15.05
C ARG A 220 4.10 -2.71 -16.42
N PHE A 221 4.85 -1.62 -16.50
CA PHE A 221 5.46 -1.17 -17.76
C PHE A 221 6.65 -2.03 -18.20
N TRP A 222 7.19 -2.86 -17.31
CA TRP A 222 8.38 -3.67 -17.57
C TRP A 222 8.06 -5.14 -17.83
N THR A 223 7.00 -5.68 -17.24
CA THR A 223 6.68 -7.11 -17.34
C THR A 223 5.18 -7.38 -17.34
N VAL A 224 4.79 -8.54 -17.91
CA VAL A 224 3.40 -9.03 -17.98
C VAL A 224 3.16 -10.16 -16.99
N ARG A 225 4.22 -10.91 -16.66
CA ARG A 225 4.13 -12.04 -15.74
C ARG A 225 3.98 -11.53 -14.31
N VAL A 226 3.09 -12.13 -13.54
CA VAL A 226 2.74 -11.68 -12.19
C VAL A 226 3.92 -11.82 -11.23
N GLU A 227 4.66 -12.96 -11.29
CA GLU A 227 5.80 -13.21 -10.41
C GLU A 227 6.91 -12.15 -10.54
N PRO A 228 7.49 -11.91 -11.74
CA PRO A 228 8.51 -10.87 -11.87
C PRO A 228 7.95 -9.46 -11.68
N MET A 229 6.63 -9.25 -11.88
CA MET A 229 5.99 -7.97 -11.59
C MET A 229 5.98 -7.68 -10.10
N CYS A 230 5.65 -8.67 -9.26
CA CYS A 230 5.72 -8.53 -7.81
C CYS A 230 7.16 -8.29 -7.33
N ALA A 231 8.13 -9.05 -7.82
CA ALA A 231 9.53 -8.87 -7.46
C ALA A 231 10.05 -7.48 -7.87
N LEU A 232 9.72 -7.03 -9.08
CA LEU A 232 10.12 -5.72 -9.57
C LEU A 232 9.43 -4.59 -8.79
N ALA A 233 8.16 -4.75 -8.44
CA ALA A 233 7.44 -3.78 -7.60
C ALA A 233 8.11 -3.62 -6.22
N VAL A 234 8.52 -4.73 -5.59
CA VAL A 234 9.27 -4.70 -4.32
C VAL A 234 10.60 -3.96 -4.48
N LEU A 235 11.36 -4.27 -5.53
CA LEU A 235 12.64 -3.60 -5.80
C LEU A 235 12.47 -2.09 -6.04
N ILE A 236 11.48 -1.70 -6.83
CA ILE A 236 11.16 -0.29 -7.08
C ILE A 236 10.72 0.39 -5.79
N GLY A 237 9.85 -0.25 -4.99
CA GLY A 237 9.39 0.27 -3.72
C GLY A 237 10.56 0.51 -2.76
N PHE A 238 11.44 -0.47 -2.61
CA PHE A 238 12.61 -0.34 -1.73
C PHE A 238 13.61 0.71 -2.23
N ALA A 239 13.90 0.73 -3.53
CA ALA A 239 14.77 1.76 -4.12
C ALA A 239 14.19 3.18 -3.93
N SER A 240 12.88 3.34 -4.08
CA SER A 240 12.18 4.61 -3.84
C SER A 240 12.23 5.02 -2.36
N CYS A 241 12.18 4.06 -1.43
CA CYS A 241 12.33 4.33 -0.01
C CYS A 241 13.75 4.82 0.31
N ILE A 242 14.78 4.16 -0.20
CA ILE A 242 16.17 4.60 -0.02
C ILE A 242 16.35 6.01 -0.58
N ALA A 243 15.96 6.25 -1.82
CA ALA A 243 16.09 7.55 -2.48
C ALA A 243 15.32 8.65 -1.73
N GLY A 244 14.08 8.36 -1.31
CA GLY A 244 13.24 9.29 -0.57
C GLY A 244 13.76 9.60 0.83
N LEU A 245 14.30 8.60 1.56
CA LEU A 245 14.93 8.82 2.86
C LEU A 245 16.20 9.67 2.74
N LEU A 246 17.04 9.42 1.74
CA LEU A 246 18.22 10.24 1.48
C LEU A 246 17.84 11.67 1.10
N LEU A 247 16.82 11.84 0.24
CA LEU A 247 16.32 13.17 -0.12
C LEU A 247 15.76 13.90 1.11
N SER A 248 15.01 13.21 1.96
CA SER A 248 14.48 13.74 3.21
C SER A 248 15.59 14.21 4.14
N TYR A 249 16.64 13.41 4.29
CA TYR A 249 17.77 13.73 5.15
C TYR A 249 18.55 14.97 4.67
N HIS A 250 18.91 15.03 3.38
CA HIS A 250 19.72 16.12 2.83
C HIS A 250 18.95 17.43 2.61
N ALA A 251 17.66 17.34 2.26
CA ALA A 251 16.84 18.50 1.98
C ALA A 251 15.93 18.92 3.15
N SER A 252 16.01 18.24 4.31
CA SER A 252 15.16 18.47 5.48
C SER A 252 13.66 18.45 5.14
N LEU A 253 13.25 17.55 4.23
CA LEU A 253 11.86 17.40 3.80
C LEU A 253 11.13 16.32 4.61
N PRO A 254 9.79 16.38 4.73
CA PRO A 254 9.02 15.29 5.31
C PRO A 254 9.27 13.97 4.56
N SER A 255 9.62 12.91 5.29
CA SER A 255 10.06 11.64 4.71
C SER A 255 8.98 10.91 3.89
N GLY A 256 7.72 10.92 4.33
CA GLY A 256 6.61 10.31 3.61
C GLY A 256 6.43 10.87 2.19
N PRO A 257 6.18 12.18 2.04
CA PRO A 257 6.10 12.83 0.73
C PRO A 257 7.35 12.65 -0.13
N ALA A 258 8.56 12.69 0.46
CA ALA A 258 9.82 12.49 -0.27
C ALA A 258 9.92 11.10 -0.90
N ILE A 259 9.51 10.05 -0.17
CA ILE A 259 9.47 8.67 -0.68
C ILE A 259 8.45 8.54 -1.82
N ILE A 260 7.27 9.13 -1.67
CA ILE A 260 6.22 9.07 -2.70
C ILE A 260 6.66 9.80 -3.97
N LEU A 261 7.26 10.98 -3.84
CA LEU A 261 7.80 11.72 -4.99
C LEU A 261 8.90 10.93 -5.70
N SER A 262 9.80 10.28 -4.95
CA SER A 262 10.82 9.40 -5.51
C SER A 262 10.19 8.22 -6.27
N SER A 263 9.17 7.59 -5.72
CA SER A 263 8.41 6.53 -6.40
C SER A 263 7.67 7.04 -7.63
N GLY A 264 7.12 8.25 -7.56
CA GLY A 264 6.47 8.95 -8.68
C GLY A 264 7.45 9.20 -9.84
N VAL A 265 8.67 9.63 -9.54
CA VAL A 265 9.73 9.81 -10.57
C VAL A 265 10.03 8.48 -11.26
N VAL A 266 10.19 7.38 -10.49
CA VAL A 266 10.40 6.04 -11.05
C VAL A 266 9.21 5.60 -11.90
N TYR A 267 7.99 5.91 -11.49
CA TYR A 267 6.78 5.64 -12.27
C TYR A 267 6.77 6.39 -13.60
N PHE A 268 7.07 7.70 -13.62
CA PHE A 268 7.16 8.49 -14.84
C PHE A 268 8.28 8.00 -15.76
N CYS A 269 9.45 7.68 -15.21
CA CYS A 269 10.54 7.04 -15.97
C CYS A 269 10.08 5.71 -16.59
N SER A 270 9.32 4.91 -15.85
CA SER A 270 8.79 3.64 -16.35
C SER A 270 7.78 3.81 -17.47
N ILE A 271 6.96 4.86 -17.46
CA ILE A 271 6.06 5.22 -18.56
C ILE A 271 6.86 5.54 -19.83
N LEU A 272 7.97 6.26 -19.69
CA LEU A 272 8.77 6.68 -20.85
C LEU A 272 9.64 5.53 -21.38
N PHE A 273 10.39 4.87 -20.50
CA PHE A 273 11.48 3.93 -20.87
C PHE A 273 11.11 2.46 -20.72
N GLY A 274 10.00 2.14 -20.07
CA GLY A 274 9.54 0.76 -19.87
C GLY A 274 9.41 -0.02 -21.17
N THR A 275 9.51 -1.33 -21.11
CA THR A 275 9.38 -2.23 -22.28
C THR A 275 8.04 -2.05 -23.02
N ARG A 276 7.03 -1.56 -22.30
CA ARG A 276 5.68 -1.21 -22.78
C ARG A 276 5.39 0.29 -22.64
N GLY A 277 6.42 1.09 -22.48
CA GLY A 277 6.32 2.53 -22.36
C GLY A 277 6.06 3.24 -23.70
N VAL A 278 5.75 4.52 -23.59
CA VAL A 278 5.33 5.36 -24.74
C VAL A 278 6.40 5.42 -25.84
N LEU A 279 7.68 5.52 -25.47
CA LEU A 279 8.75 5.63 -26.48
C LEU A 279 8.89 4.35 -27.32
N ARG A 280 8.83 3.17 -26.70
CA ARG A 280 8.88 1.89 -27.44
C ARG A 280 7.64 1.63 -28.28
N ALA A 281 6.47 1.99 -27.78
CA ALA A 281 5.23 1.86 -28.54
C ALA A 281 5.27 2.67 -29.84
N ARG A 282 5.87 3.89 -29.83
CA ARG A 282 6.05 4.72 -31.02
C ARG A 282 7.06 4.11 -32.01
N ILE A 283 8.16 3.55 -31.52
CA ILE A 283 9.20 2.95 -32.41
C ILE A 283 8.66 1.72 -33.13
N VAL A 284 7.89 0.88 -32.45
CA VAL A 284 7.28 -0.32 -33.05
C VAL A 284 6.22 0.05 -34.09
N HIS A 285 5.40 1.09 -33.85
CA HIS A 285 4.40 1.54 -34.82
C HIS A 285 5.00 2.12 -36.11
N HIS A 286 6.18 2.73 -36.04
CA HIS A 286 6.88 3.23 -37.24
C HIS A 286 7.41 2.09 -38.12
N ARG A 287 7.83 0.96 -37.58
CA ARG A 287 8.32 -0.20 -38.33
C ARG A 287 7.24 -0.90 -39.16
N HIS A 288 5.97 -0.89 -38.72
CA HIS A 288 4.87 -1.52 -39.45
C HIS A 288 4.26 -0.65 -40.56
N ARG A 289 4.66 0.63 -40.66
CA ARG A 289 4.21 1.55 -41.74
C ARG A 289 5.18 1.65 -42.90
N THR A 290 6.33 1.02 -42.84
CA THR A 290 7.39 1.03 -43.87
C THR A 290 7.66 -0.36 -44.48
N ALA A 291 6.76 -1.34 -44.27
CA ALA A 291 6.83 -2.67 -44.89
C ALA A 291 5.68 -2.88 -45.87
#